data_f9f197b448b37d73751a3eaaab82d72d
#
_entry.id   f9f197b448b37d73751a3eaaab82d72d
#
_cell.length_a   1.000
_cell.length_b   1.000
_cell.length_c   1.000
_cell.angle_alpha   90.00
_cell.angle_beta   90.00
_cell.angle_gamma   90.00
#
_symmetry.space_group_name_H-M   'P 1'
#
loop_
_entity.id
_entity.type
_entity.pdbx_description
1 polymer ?
#
loop_
_entity_poly.entity_id
_entity_poly.type
_entity_poly.pdbx_seq_one_letter_code
_entity_poly.pdbx_strand_id
1 'polypeptide(L)'
;MQIRPRLEAVIEEMLDGHIMLDEALAEFEKLYIQKAYNRNKRRISHTAIALGIHRNTISKRVNSYRAQERTHSRNGSKRSSRRQSH
;
A
#
# COMPACT_ATOMS: atom_id res chain seq x y z
N MET A 1 22.25 10.28 -2.93
CA MET A 1 20.83 10.31 -2.58
C MET A 1 20.64 9.95 -1.11
N GLN A 2 19.81 10.71 -0.42
CA GLN A 2 19.67 10.58 1.04
C GLN A 2 18.44 9.76 1.40
N ILE A 3 18.38 8.53 0.91
CA ILE A 3 17.23 7.68 1.18
C ILE A 3 17.27 7.09 2.58
N ARG A 4 18.42 6.59 2.97
CA ARG A 4 18.51 5.88 4.23
C ARG A 4 18.16 6.74 5.44
N PRO A 5 18.69 7.96 5.56
CA PRO A 5 18.33 8.79 6.72
C PRO A 5 16.84 9.10 6.77
N ARG A 6 16.22 9.32 5.59
CA ARG A 6 14.79 9.57 5.56
C ARG A 6 14.00 8.35 5.97
N LEU A 7 14.40 7.20 5.47
CA LEU A 7 13.73 5.96 5.80
C LEU A 7 13.86 5.66 7.28
N GLU A 8 15.06 5.87 7.82
CA GLU A 8 15.25 5.67 9.25
C GLU A 8 14.35 6.57 10.08
N ALA A 9 14.17 7.81 9.65
CA ALA A 9 13.30 8.75 10.35
C ALA A 9 11.86 8.25 10.35
N VAL A 10 11.39 7.75 9.21
CA VAL A 10 10.04 7.21 9.11
C VAL A 10 9.89 6.00 10.02
N ILE A 11 10.90 5.14 10.04
CA ILE A 11 10.87 3.95 10.87
C ILE A 11 10.76 4.33 12.35
N GLU A 12 11.52 5.36 12.76
CA GLU A 12 11.44 5.81 14.15
C GLU A 12 10.03 6.27 14.51
N GLU A 13 9.40 7.00 13.59
CA GLU A 13 8.03 7.45 13.81
C GLU A 13 7.07 6.27 13.92
N MET A 14 7.28 5.26 13.09
CA MET A 14 6.41 4.09 13.13
C MET A 14 6.58 3.32 14.43
N LEU A 15 7.82 3.21 14.88
CA LEU A 15 8.09 2.54 16.15
C LEU A 15 7.47 3.31 17.32
N ASP A 16 7.57 4.63 17.28
CA ASP A 16 6.95 5.47 18.31
C ASP A 16 5.43 5.28 18.33
N GLY A 17 4.85 5.02 17.18
CA GLY A 17 3.42 4.80 17.08
C GLY A 17 3.02 3.35 17.35
N HIS A 18 3.97 2.51 17.74
CA HIS A 18 3.74 1.11 18.05
C HIS A 18 3.16 0.31 16.89
N ILE A 19 3.58 0.65 15.67
CA ILE A 19 3.14 -0.08 14.49
C ILE A 19 3.91 -1.40 14.40
N MET A 20 3.16 -2.49 14.24
CA MET A 20 3.78 -3.81 14.15
C MET A 20 4.52 -3.97 12.84
N LEU A 21 5.52 -4.85 12.82
CA LEU A 21 6.36 -5.02 11.64
C LEU A 21 5.57 -5.38 10.39
N ASP A 22 4.65 -6.31 10.50
CA ASP A 22 3.88 -6.73 9.34
C ASP A 22 2.98 -5.60 8.83
N GLU A 23 2.45 -4.79 9.73
CA GLU A 23 1.67 -3.62 9.35
C GLU A 23 2.55 -2.59 8.63
N ALA A 24 3.74 -2.38 9.14
CA ALA A 24 4.67 -1.43 8.55
C ALA A 24 5.06 -1.88 7.14
N LEU A 25 5.36 -3.16 6.99
CA LEU A 25 5.73 -3.69 5.68
C LEU A 25 4.59 -3.61 4.69
N ALA A 26 3.39 -3.92 5.14
CA ALA A 26 2.21 -3.85 4.27
C ALA A 26 1.95 -2.42 3.81
N GLU A 27 2.09 -1.48 4.71
CA GLU A 27 1.88 -0.08 4.37
C GLU A 27 2.94 0.43 3.41
N PHE A 28 4.20 0.07 3.66
CA PHE A 28 5.28 0.47 2.77
C PHE A 28 5.06 -0.10 1.37
N GLU A 29 4.75 -1.38 1.30
CA GLU A 29 4.52 -2.04 0.02
C GLU A 29 3.37 -1.38 -0.74
N LYS A 30 2.29 -1.11 -0.04
CA LYS A 30 1.12 -0.48 -0.65
C LYS A 30 1.47 0.87 -1.25
N LEU A 31 2.12 1.71 -0.48
CA LEU A 31 2.50 3.04 -0.96
C LEU A 31 3.47 2.96 -2.12
N TYR A 32 4.42 2.06 -2.02
CA TYR A 32 5.42 1.88 -3.06
C TYR A 32 4.77 1.48 -4.38
N ILE A 33 3.91 0.48 -4.31
CA ILE A 33 3.22 -0.01 -5.51
C ILE A 33 2.29 1.04 -6.08
N GLN A 34 1.54 1.74 -5.23
CA GLN A 34 0.62 2.76 -5.70
C GLN A 34 1.35 3.89 -6.41
N LYS A 35 2.47 4.32 -5.85
CA LYS A 35 3.23 5.39 -6.47
C LYS A 35 3.83 4.93 -7.80
N ALA A 36 4.36 3.72 -7.85
CA ALA A 36 4.91 3.18 -9.09
C ALA A 36 3.82 3.04 -10.14
N TYR A 37 2.66 2.57 -9.73
CA TYR A 37 1.53 2.40 -10.62
C TYR A 37 1.12 3.74 -11.24
N ASN A 38 1.02 4.77 -10.42
CA ASN A 38 0.68 6.10 -10.92
C ASN A 38 1.75 6.65 -11.84
N ARG A 39 3.01 6.42 -11.52
CA ARG A 39 4.12 6.89 -12.38
C ARG A 39 4.13 6.17 -13.72
N ASN A 40 3.60 4.96 -13.77
CA ASN A 40 3.52 4.18 -15.00
C ASN A 40 2.15 4.29 -15.66
N LYS A 41 1.46 5.38 -15.39
CA LYS A 41 0.19 5.71 -16.03
C LYS A 41 -0.85 4.63 -15.81
N ARG A 42 -0.80 3.99 -14.66
CA ARG A 42 -1.74 2.95 -14.26
C ARG A 42 -1.72 1.75 -15.19
N ARG A 43 -0.55 1.43 -15.71
CA ARG A 43 -0.39 0.26 -16.56
C ARG A 43 0.24 -0.87 -15.76
N ILE A 44 -0.50 -1.97 -15.66
CA ILE A 44 -0.07 -3.11 -14.85
C ILE A 44 1.28 -3.67 -15.33
N SER A 45 1.38 -3.95 -16.62
CA SER A 45 2.60 -4.56 -17.14
C SER A 45 3.82 -3.67 -16.97
N HIS A 46 3.66 -2.39 -17.24
CA HIS A 46 4.76 -1.45 -17.09
C HIS A 46 5.20 -1.33 -15.64
N THR A 47 4.23 -1.30 -14.75
CA THR A 47 4.53 -1.22 -13.32
C THR A 47 5.29 -2.46 -12.85
N ALA A 48 4.84 -3.64 -13.30
CA ALA A 48 5.50 -4.88 -12.93
C ALA A 48 6.95 -4.90 -13.38
N ILE A 49 7.19 -4.46 -14.62
CA ILE A 49 8.55 -4.40 -15.14
C ILE A 49 9.40 -3.44 -14.33
N ALA A 50 8.84 -2.27 -14.04
CA ALA A 50 9.57 -1.24 -13.29
C ALA A 50 9.94 -1.72 -11.89
N LEU A 51 9.09 -2.53 -11.27
CA LEU A 51 9.33 -3.00 -9.91
C LEU A 51 10.02 -4.36 -9.86
N GLY A 52 10.15 -5.01 -11.01
CA GLY A 52 10.81 -6.33 -11.07
C GLY A 52 9.99 -7.44 -10.45
N ILE A 53 8.68 -7.35 -10.52
CA ILE A 53 7.80 -8.40 -9.99
C ILE A 53 6.80 -8.81 -11.06
N HIS A 54 6.13 -9.92 -10.79
CA HIS A 54 5.20 -10.48 -11.76
C HIS A 54 3.95 -9.63 -11.90
N ARG A 55 3.45 -9.50 -13.14
CA ARG A 55 2.27 -8.67 -13.38
C ARG A 55 1.05 -9.14 -12.61
N ASN A 56 0.92 -10.44 -12.38
CA ASN A 56 -0.21 -10.96 -11.62
C ASN A 56 -0.20 -10.44 -10.19
N THR A 57 1.00 -10.28 -9.62
CA THR A 57 1.14 -9.75 -8.27
C THR A 57 0.66 -8.29 -8.23
N ILE A 58 1.09 -7.51 -9.22
CA ILE A 58 0.66 -6.11 -9.28
C ILE A 58 -0.86 -6.04 -9.42
N SER A 59 -1.42 -6.85 -10.30
CA SER A 59 -2.86 -6.84 -10.53
C SER A 59 -3.64 -7.14 -9.25
N LYS A 60 -3.20 -8.16 -8.52
CA LYS A 60 -3.84 -8.51 -7.27
C LYS A 60 -3.76 -7.39 -6.24
N ARG A 61 -2.58 -6.79 -6.11
CA ARG A 61 -2.39 -5.71 -5.16
C ARG A 61 -3.24 -4.50 -5.49
N VAL A 62 -3.22 -4.09 -6.76
CA VAL A 62 -3.98 -2.92 -7.19
C VAL A 62 -5.48 -3.15 -6.99
N ASN A 63 -5.97 -4.33 -7.34
CA ASN A 63 -7.38 -4.64 -7.14
C ASN A 63 -7.76 -4.63 -5.66
N SER A 64 -6.87 -5.15 -4.83
CA SER A 64 -7.09 -5.15 -3.39
C SER A 64 -7.16 -3.72 -2.85
N TYR A 65 -6.26 -2.86 -3.30
CA TYR A 65 -6.24 -1.47 -2.84
C TYR A 65 -7.51 -0.73 -3.26
N ARG A 66 -7.96 -0.97 -4.48
CA ARG A 66 -9.20 -0.36 -4.95
C ARG A 66 -10.40 -0.80 -4.12
N ALA A 67 -10.43 -2.07 -3.77
CA ALA A 67 -11.51 -2.59 -2.94
C ALA A 67 -11.48 -1.93 -1.57
N GLN A 68 -10.30 -1.75 -1.01
CA GLN A 68 -10.17 -1.10 0.27
C GLN A 68 -10.63 0.35 0.22
N GLU A 69 -10.26 1.05 -0.84
CA GLU A 69 -10.66 2.44 -1.00
C GLU A 69 -12.18 2.57 -1.12
N ARG A 70 -12.80 1.70 -1.91
CA ARG A 70 -14.23 1.75 -2.06
C ARG A 70 -14.95 1.49 -0.76
N THR A 71 -14.51 0.47 -0.04
CA THR A 71 -15.08 0.14 1.24
C THR A 71 -14.93 1.30 2.21
N HIS A 72 -13.76 1.89 2.21
CA HIS A 72 -13.45 3.00 3.09
C HIS A 72 -14.32 4.20 2.80
N SER A 73 -14.47 4.52 1.53
CA SER A 73 -15.31 5.63 1.13
C SER A 73 -16.75 5.41 1.54
N ARG A 74 -17.21 4.22 1.30
CA ARG A 74 -18.57 3.86 1.63
C ARG A 74 -18.82 3.93 3.12
N ASN A 75 -17.86 3.44 3.86
CA ASN A 75 -17.94 3.44 5.29
C ASN A 75 -17.69 4.76 5.92
N GLY A 76 -17.41 5.70 5.12
CA GLY A 76 -17.40 7.01 5.69
C GLY A 76 -18.61 7.12 6.54
N SER A 77 -19.51 6.24 6.32
CA SER A 77 -20.71 6.22 7.11
C SER A 77 -20.78 5.04 8.00
N LYS A 78 -20.09 4.13 8.11
CA LYS A 78 -20.38 3.12 9.04
C LYS A 78 -19.49 1.99 9.23
N ARG A 79 -19.89 1.45 9.36
CA ARG A 79 -19.31 0.53 9.64
C ARG A 79 -18.78 -0.22 9.71
N SER A 80 -18.86 -0.53 9.94
CA SER A 80 -18.49 -1.30 9.97
C SER A 80 -18.06 -2.12 10.16
N SER A 81 -18.34 -2.43 10.22
CA SER A 81 -18.14 -3.17 10.38
C SER A 81 -17.89 -4.16 10.55
N ARG A 82 -18.22 -4.32 10.54
CA ARG A 82 -18.23 -5.19 10.55
C ARG A 82 -17.62 -6.01 10.59
N ARG A 83 -17.56 -6.20 10.51
CA ARG A 83 -17.15 -6.80 10.32
C ARG A 83 -16.47 -7.39 10.30
N GLN A 84 -16.54 -7.45 10.06
CA GLN A 84 -16.02 -7.83 9.86
C GLN A 84 -15.38 -8.38 9.78
N SER A 85 -15.63 -8.65 9.71
CA SER A 85 -15.12 -8.99 9.50
C SER A 85 -14.50 -9.56 9.43
N HIS A 86 -14.72 -9.80 9.39
CA HIS A 86 -14.29 -10.02 9.20
C HIS A 86 -13.88 -10.30 9.25
#